data_4f01c5f294b5a6dc2752bda81ee5edcf
#
_entry.id   4f01c5f294b5a6dc2752bda81ee5edcf
#
_cell.length_a   1.000
_cell.length_b   1.000
_cell.length_c   1.000
_cell.angle_alpha   90.00
_cell.angle_beta   90.00
_cell.angle_gamma   90.00
#
_symmetry.space_group_name_H-M   'P 1'
#
loop_
_entity.id
_entity.type
_entity.pdbx_description
1 polymer ?
#
loop_
_entity_poly.entity_id
_entity_poly.type
_entity_poly.pdbx_seq_one_letter_code
_entity_poly.pdbx_strand_id
1 'polypeptide(L)'
;MSSANPTLSLILDQTINALRNAERNSSDQNVGNTPPIFREAAKRVPSLLVYFEKCKQHLDATMTAEELPQSAIHTMKICESNALRVNEIFSDVVGSSNAAEKYQRIARGDRLEDLMKEILTQAIQISNITQLAAIRGAEVEELDKALRSFMAMPASLPENKTSYSFNNSGNGYQNINTSTGHQYNNTGSGNMFTGTIQGLQISR
;
A
#
# COMPACT_ATOMS: atom_id res chain seq x y z
N MET A 1 -8.92 -6.74 34.51
CA MET A 1 -9.36 -6.19 33.22
C MET A 1 -8.10 -5.94 32.43
N SER A 2 -7.84 -6.79 31.43
CA SER A 2 -6.65 -6.68 30.56
C SER A 2 -6.90 -5.50 29.62
N SER A 3 -6.04 -4.49 29.65
CA SER A 3 -6.12 -3.37 28.72
C SER A 3 -5.36 -3.78 27.46
N ALA A 4 -6.07 -4.00 26.36
CA ALA A 4 -5.46 -4.19 25.06
C ALA A 4 -4.48 -3.05 24.77
N ASN A 5 -3.41 -3.34 24.01
CA ASN A 5 -2.46 -2.30 23.57
C ASN A 5 -3.23 -1.23 22.78
N PRO A 6 -3.38 0.00 23.27
CA PRO A 6 -4.23 1.01 22.66
C PRO A 6 -3.81 1.34 21.21
N THR A 7 -2.52 1.23 20.92
CA THR A 7 -1.99 1.44 19.56
C THR A 7 -2.45 0.34 18.60
N LEU A 8 -2.44 -0.91 19.05
CA LEU A 8 -2.85 -2.04 18.22
C LEU A 8 -4.34 -2.05 17.94
N SER A 9 -5.14 -1.80 18.99
CA SER A 9 -6.61 -1.66 18.83
C SER A 9 -6.95 -0.55 17.85
N LEU A 10 -6.25 0.58 17.91
CA LEU A 10 -6.45 1.70 16.99
C LEU A 10 -6.11 1.32 15.54
N ILE A 11 -4.98 0.63 15.30
CA ILE A 11 -4.57 0.18 13.97
C ILE A 11 -5.63 -0.75 13.37
N LEU A 12 -6.13 -1.72 14.15
CA LEU A 12 -7.17 -2.63 13.70
C LEU A 12 -8.49 -1.92 13.45
N ASP A 13 -8.89 -0.98 14.31
CA ASP A 13 -10.10 -0.19 14.10
C ASP A 13 -10.02 0.66 12.83
N GLN A 14 -8.88 1.27 12.55
CA GLN A 14 -8.66 2.04 11.33
C GLN A 14 -8.70 1.15 10.09
N THR A 15 -8.04 -0.02 10.14
CA THR A 15 -8.07 -1.02 9.05
C THR A 15 -9.50 -1.50 8.78
N ILE A 16 -10.23 -1.91 9.81
CA ILE A 16 -11.62 -2.38 9.71
C ILE A 16 -12.53 -1.27 9.16
N ASN A 17 -12.39 -0.05 9.65
CA ASN A 17 -13.21 1.06 9.20
C ASN A 17 -12.92 1.42 7.73
N ALA A 18 -11.65 1.41 7.31
CA ALA A 18 -11.27 1.63 5.92
C ALA A 18 -11.87 0.58 4.99
N LEU A 19 -11.74 -0.71 5.34
CA LEU A 19 -12.32 -1.81 4.56
C LEU A 19 -13.85 -1.76 4.53
N ARG A 20 -14.52 -1.43 5.64
CA ARG A 20 -15.97 -1.28 5.72
C ARG A 20 -16.47 -0.13 4.86
N ASN A 21 -15.75 0.97 4.79
CA ASN A 21 -16.08 2.08 3.90
C ASN A 21 -15.87 1.71 2.43
N ALA A 22 -14.77 1.00 2.10
CA ALA A 22 -14.55 0.48 0.76
C ALA A 22 -15.67 -0.50 0.35
N GLU A 23 -16.12 -1.40 1.24
CA GLU A 23 -17.26 -2.29 1.01
C GLU A 23 -18.54 -1.51 0.71
N ARG A 24 -18.88 -0.49 1.51
CA ARG A 24 -20.06 0.35 1.28
C ARG A 24 -20.02 1.06 -0.07
N ASN A 25 -18.85 1.56 -0.45
CA ASN A 25 -18.64 2.24 -1.73
C ASN A 25 -18.70 1.26 -2.91
N SER A 26 -18.50 -0.03 -2.69
CA SER A 26 -18.37 -1.07 -3.72
C SER A 26 -19.68 -1.79 -4.06
N SER A 27 -20.85 -1.25 -3.71
CA SER A 27 -22.13 -1.85 -4.08
C SER A 27 -22.20 -2.15 -5.58
N ASP A 28 -22.79 -3.29 -5.96
CA ASP A 28 -22.80 -3.82 -7.33
C ASP A 28 -23.28 -2.82 -8.39
N GLN A 29 -24.19 -1.92 -8.02
CA GLN A 29 -24.68 -0.88 -8.92
C GLN A 29 -23.61 0.20 -9.21
N ASN A 30 -22.71 0.43 -8.31
CA ASN A 30 -21.71 1.50 -8.42
C ASN A 30 -20.43 1.05 -9.13
N VAL A 31 -20.07 -0.23 -9.07
CA VAL A 31 -18.83 -0.74 -9.72
C VAL A 31 -19.03 -1.15 -11.18
N GLY A 32 -20.24 -1.09 -11.73
CA GLY A 32 -20.54 -1.51 -13.10
C GLY A 32 -19.69 -0.84 -14.17
N ASN A 33 -19.42 0.46 -14.01
CA ASN A 33 -18.65 1.28 -14.96
C ASN A 33 -17.18 1.45 -14.58
N THR A 34 -16.69 0.72 -13.57
CA THR A 34 -15.29 0.79 -13.14
C THR A 34 -14.43 -0.27 -13.83
N PRO A 35 -13.10 -0.12 -13.87
CA PRO A 35 -12.20 -1.17 -14.33
C PRO A 35 -12.45 -2.53 -13.62
N PRO A 36 -12.23 -3.67 -14.31
CA PRO A 36 -12.52 -5.01 -13.77
C PRO A 36 -11.94 -5.29 -12.38
N ILE A 37 -10.79 -4.68 -12.06
CA ILE A 37 -10.11 -4.81 -10.78
C ILE A 37 -10.99 -4.36 -9.61
N PHE A 38 -11.85 -3.35 -9.77
CA PHE A 38 -12.76 -2.89 -8.72
C PHE A 38 -13.80 -3.94 -8.35
N ARG A 39 -14.33 -4.67 -9.34
CA ARG A 39 -15.27 -5.77 -9.10
C ARG A 39 -14.61 -6.93 -8.35
N GLU A 40 -13.36 -7.26 -8.69
CA GLU A 40 -12.64 -8.31 -7.96
C GLU A 40 -12.30 -7.85 -6.55
N ALA A 41 -11.82 -6.63 -6.35
CA ALA A 41 -11.57 -6.08 -5.04
C ALA A 41 -12.84 -6.05 -4.18
N ALA A 42 -13.96 -5.58 -4.73
CA ALA A 42 -15.26 -5.56 -4.05
C ALA A 42 -15.69 -6.93 -3.53
N LYS A 43 -15.44 -8.01 -4.30
CA LYS A 43 -15.74 -9.38 -3.88
C LYS A 43 -14.87 -9.87 -2.71
N ARG A 44 -13.67 -9.31 -2.55
CA ARG A 44 -12.68 -9.80 -1.57
C ARG A 44 -12.59 -8.95 -0.30
N VAL A 45 -13.02 -7.71 -0.35
CA VAL A 45 -13.07 -6.82 0.82
C VAL A 45 -13.86 -7.43 1.99
N PRO A 46 -15.04 -8.07 1.80
CA PRO A 46 -15.78 -8.71 2.90
C PRO A 46 -14.98 -9.80 3.62
N SER A 47 -14.22 -10.62 2.90
CA SER A 47 -13.38 -11.66 3.52
C SER A 47 -12.25 -11.07 4.37
N LEU A 48 -11.62 -9.98 3.90
CA LEU A 48 -10.63 -9.24 4.67
C LEU A 48 -11.25 -8.61 5.92
N LEU A 49 -12.44 -8.03 5.79
CA LEU A 49 -13.17 -7.42 6.90
C LEU A 49 -13.45 -8.44 8.00
N VAL A 50 -14.02 -9.59 7.65
CA VAL A 50 -14.29 -10.70 8.60
C VAL A 50 -13.00 -11.18 9.28
N TYR A 51 -11.90 -11.29 8.53
CA TYR A 51 -10.61 -11.69 9.08
C TYR A 51 -10.10 -10.69 10.13
N PHE A 52 -10.05 -9.39 9.82
CA PHE A 52 -9.55 -8.38 10.76
C PHE A 52 -10.47 -8.18 11.96
N GLU A 53 -11.79 -8.33 11.80
CA GLU A 53 -12.75 -8.33 12.92
C GLU A 53 -12.50 -9.49 13.89
N LYS A 54 -12.22 -10.69 13.37
CA LYS A 54 -11.84 -11.85 14.19
C LYS A 54 -10.49 -11.65 14.87
N CYS A 55 -9.50 -11.07 14.17
CA CYS A 55 -8.23 -10.70 14.78
C CYS A 55 -8.45 -9.78 15.98
N LYS A 56 -9.25 -8.73 15.81
CA LYS A 56 -9.56 -7.78 16.88
C LYS A 56 -10.26 -8.47 18.04
N GLN A 57 -11.32 -9.23 17.78
CA GLN A 57 -12.06 -9.95 18.82
C GLN A 57 -11.16 -10.89 19.63
N HIS A 58 -10.27 -11.63 18.95
CA HIS A 58 -9.35 -12.53 19.61
C HIS A 58 -8.34 -11.77 20.49
N LEU A 59 -7.76 -10.69 19.98
CA LEU A 59 -6.79 -9.87 20.71
C LEU A 59 -7.45 -9.19 21.93
N ASP A 60 -8.65 -8.66 21.78
CA ASP A 60 -9.39 -8.03 22.88
C ASP A 60 -9.75 -9.06 23.97
N ALA A 61 -9.95 -10.34 23.61
CA ALA A 61 -10.33 -11.39 24.55
C ALA A 61 -9.13 -12.04 25.26
N THR A 62 -7.94 -12.09 24.63
CA THR A 62 -6.86 -12.99 25.07
C THR A 62 -5.57 -12.29 25.47
N MET A 63 -5.34 -11.04 25.05
CA MET A 63 -4.01 -10.47 25.13
C MET A 63 -3.88 -9.27 26.08
N THR A 64 -2.80 -9.28 26.86
CA THR A 64 -2.24 -8.10 27.53
C THR A 64 -1.33 -7.32 26.58
N ALA A 65 -1.14 -6.03 26.83
CA ALA A 65 -0.46 -5.07 25.95
C ALA A 65 0.99 -5.43 25.52
N GLU A 66 1.60 -6.42 26.17
CA GLU A 66 3.05 -6.71 26.03
C GLU A 66 3.38 -7.96 25.19
N GLU A 67 2.37 -8.70 24.68
CA GLU A 67 2.59 -10.06 24.17
C GLU A 67 2.77 -10.19 22.66
N LEU A 68 2.52 -9.13 21.87
CA LEU A 68 2.73 -9.20 20.43
C LEU A 68 4.13 -8.73 20.02
N PRO A 69 4.80 -9.48 19.14
CA PRO A 69 6.09 -9.05 18.61
C PRO A 69 5.95 -7.76 17.79
N GLN A 70 6.96 -6.91 17.83
CA GLN A 70 6.99 -5.63 17.08
C GLN A 70 6.81 -5.84 15.57
N SER A 71 7.26 -6.99 15.04
CA SER A 71 7.03 -7.37 13.66
C SER A 71 5.55 -7.49 13.32
N ALA A 72 4.72 -8.02 14.23
CA ALA A 72 3.28 -8.11 14.05
C ALA A 72 2.63 -6.72 13.96
N ILE A 73 3.03 -5.82 14.83
CA ILE A 73 2.53 -4.43 14.82
C ILE A 73 2.92 -3.74 13.51
N HIS A 74 4.15 -3.95 13.04
CA HIS A 74 4.60 -3.41 11.76
C HIS A 74 3.78 -3.95 10.59
N THR A 75 3.54 -5.25 10.54
CA THR A 75 2.72 -5.91 9.52
C THR A 75 1.28 -5.37 9.51
N MET A 76 0.69 -5.16 10.70
CA MET A 76 -0.65 -4.57 10.82
C MET A 76 -0.69 -3.12 10.35
N LYS A 77 0.35 -2.32 10.57
CA LYS A 77 0.45 -0.94 10.03
C LYS A 77 0.52 -0.91 8.51
N ILE A 78 1.17 -1.90 7.89
CA ILE A 78 1.17 -2.04 6.43
C ILE A 78 -0.25 -2.31 5.94
N CYS A 79 -0.99 -3.21 6.60
CA CYS A 79 -2.40 -3.47 6.27
C CYS A 79 -3.26 -2.20 6.41
N GLU A 80 -3.09 -1.46 7.50
CA GLU A 80 -3.80 -0.20 7.74
C GLU A 80 -3.56 0.82 6.62
N SER A 81 -2.30 1.11 6.31
CA SER A 81 -1.93 2.07 5.27
C SER A 81 -2.52 1.70 3.93
N ASN A 82 -2.43 0.42 3.53
CA ASN A 82 -2.97 -0.06 2.28
C ASN A 82 -4.50 -0.08 2.26
N ALA A 83 -5.16 -0.41 3.38
CA ALA A 83 -6.61 -0.38 3.49
C ALA A 83 -7.16 1.05 3.38
N LEU A 84 -6.50 2.02 4.01
CA LEU A 84 -6.83 3.45 3.87
C LEU A 84 -6.70 3.89 2.40
N ARG A 85 -5.64 3.46 1.72
CA ARG A 85 -5.44 3.79 0.30
C ARG A 85 -6.48 3.14 -0.61
N VAL A 86 -6.83 1.87 -0.35
CA VAL A 86 -7.93 1.18 -1.05
C VAL A 86 -9.24 1.95 -0.87
N ASN A 87 -9.58 2.35 0.35
CA ASN A 87 -10.79 3.14 0.62
C ASN A 87 -10.79 4.47 -0.13
N GLU A 88 -9.68 5.20 -0.14
CA GLU A 88 -9.53 6.45 -0.89
C GLU A 88 -9.81 6.24 -2.38
N ILE A 89 -9.20 5.20 -3.00
CA ILE A 89 -9.39 4.87 -4.40
C ILE A 89 -10.86 4.53 -4.68
N PHE A 90 -11.50 3.71 -3.84
CA PHE A 90 -12.92 3.37 -4.00
C PHE A 90 -13.82 4.60 -3.89
N SER A 91 -13.61 5.41 -2.86
CA SER A 91 -14.39 6.62 -2.59
C SER A 91 -14.32 7.62 -3.76
N ASP A 92 -13.17 7.74 -4.36
CA ASP A 92 -12.94 8.69 -5.44
C ASP A 92 -13.41 8.19 -6.81
N VAL A 93 -13.26 6.90 -7.09
CA VAL A 93 -13.46 6.34 -8.45
C VAL A 93 -14.86 5.80 -8.64
N VAL A 94 -15.39 5.09 -7.64
CA VAL A 94 -16.69 4.44 -7.76
C VAL A 94 -17.81 5.48 -7.83
N GLY A 95 -18.72 5.30 -8.78
CA GLY A 95 -19.82 6.26 -9.03
C GLY A 95 -19.43 7.47 -9.90
N SER A 96 -18.16 7.58 -10.30
CA SER A 96 -17.76 8.68 -11.20
C SER A 96 -18.02 8.32 -12.67
N SER A 97 -18.41 9.32 -13.48
CA SER A 97 -18.70 9.13 -14.90
C SER A 97 -17.49 8.70 -15.73
N ASN A 98 -16.29 9.09 -15.31
CA ASN A 98 -15.00 8.76 -15.96
C ASN A 98 -14.10 7.95 -15.03
N ALA A 99 -14.64 6.86 -14.49
CA ALA A 99 -13.96 6.04 -13.49
C ALA A 99 -12.54 5.59 -13.91
N ALA A 100 -12.35 5.18 -15.17
CA ALA A 100 -11.04 4.72 -15.65
C ALA A 100 -9.97 5.82 -15.66
N GLU A 101 -10.31 7.01 -16.18
CA GLU A 101 -9.38 8.16 -16.19
C GLU A 101 -9.09 8.65 -14.76
N LYS A 102 -10.12 8.69 -13.93
CA LYS A 102 -9.98 9.10 -12.54
C LYS A 102 -9.10 8.13 -11.77
N TYR A 103 -9.29 6.82 -11.97
CA TYR A 103 -8.43 5.79 -11.40
C TYR A 103 -6.97 5.98 -11.81
N GLN A 104 -6.70 6.15 -13.11
CA GLN A 104 -5.36 6.35 -13.63
C GLN A 104 -4.66 7.57 -13.00
N ARG A 105 -5.41 8.65 -12.77
CA ARG A 105 -4.88 9.87 -12.15
C ARG A 105 -4.63 9.72 -10.63
N ILE A 106 -5.52 9.02 -9.93
CA ILE A 106 -5.47 8.92 -8.46
C ILE A 106 -4.48 7.86 -8.02
N ALA A 107 -4.40 6.74 -8.74
CA ALA A 107 -3.55 5.61 -8.35
C ALA A 107 -2.07 6.00 -8.24
N ARG A 108 -1.57 6.96 -9.03
CA ARG A 108 -0.19 7.49 -8.96
C ARG A 108 0.90 6.44 -8.85
N GLY A 109 0.66 5.23 -9.40
CA GLY A 109 1.55 4.08 -9.28
C GLY A 109 1.11 3.03 -8.25
N ASP A 110 0.18 3.36 -7.36
CA ASP A 110 -0.40 2.40 -6.40
C ASP A 110 -1.58 1.69 -7.05
N ARG A 111 -1.32 0.62 -7.77
CA ARG A 111 -2.38 -0.17 -8.40
C ARG A 111 -3.24 -0.84 -7.34
N LEU A 112 -4.55 -0.86 -7.56
CA LEU A 112 -5.50 -1.47 -6.62
C LEU A 112 -5.20 -2.95 -6.37
N GLU A 113 -4.79 -3.70 -7.41
CA GLU A 113 -4.39 -5.09 -7.26
C GLU A 113 -3.14 -5.27 -6.41
N ASP A 114 -2.18 -4.35 -6.47
CA ASP A 114 -0.94 -4.45 -5.70
C ASP A 114 -1.20 -4.14 -4.22
N LEU A 115 -2.05 -3.13 -3.93
CA LEU A 115 -2.53 -2.85 -2.57
C LEU A 115 -3.29 -4.04 -1.98
N MET A 116 -4.19 -4.65 -2.74
CA MET A 116 -4.96 -5.81 -2.30
C MET A 116 -4.08 -7.03 -2.07
N LYS A 117 -3.13 -7.33 -2.98
CA LYS A 117 -2.13 -8.40 -2.79
C LYS A 117 -1.33 -8.19 -1.52
N GLU A 118 -0.89 -6.97 -1.27
CA GLU A 118 -0.09 -6.65 -0.08
C GLU A 118 -0.91 -6.87 1.20
N ILE A 119 -2.15 -6.35 1.28
CA ILE A 119 -3.02 -6.59 2.44
C ILE A 119 -3.24 -8.09 2.67
N LEU A 120 -3.54 -8.84 1.62
CA LEU A 120 -3.78 -10.29 1.70
C LEU A 120 -2.52 -11.05 2.16
N THR A 121 -1.36 -10.71 1.60
CA THR A 121 -0.08 -11.31 1.98
C THR A 121 0.23 -11.05 3.45
N GLN A 122 0.08 -9.80 3.89
CA GLN A 122 0.34 -9.42 5.28
C GLN A 122 -0.68 -10.05 6.23
N ALA A 123 -1.96 -10.14 5.86
CA ALA A 123 -2.99 -10.82 6.65
C ALA A 123 -2.66 -12.31 6.84
N ILE A 124 -2.22 -13.00 5.78
CA ILE A 124 -1.76 -14.40 5.87
C ILE A 124 -0.52 -14.52 6.78
N GLN A 125 0.43 -13.57 6.70
CA GLN A 125 1.60 -13.55 7.61
C GLN A 125 1.18 -13.35 9.07
N ILE A 126 0.24 -12.45 9.34
CA ILE A 126 -0.33 -12.24 10.68
C ILE A 126 -0.91 -13.53 11.24
N SER A 127 -1.61 -14.34 10.43
CA SER A 127 -2.18 -15.61 10.85
C SER A 127 -1.14 -16.63 11.30
N ASN A 128 0.13 -16.50 10.88
CA ASN A 128 1.22 -17.37 11.27
C ASN A 128 1.83 -17.01 12.64
N ILE A 129 1.42 -15.91 13.24
CA ILE A 129 1.85 -15.51 14.57
C ILE A 129 1.18 -16.44 15.59
N THR A 130 1.96 -16.98 16.52
CA THR A 130 1.50 -17.99 17.50
C THR A 130 0.26 -17.53 18.26
N GLN A 131 0.24 -16.25 18.66
CA GLN A 131 -0.86 -15.64 19.42
C GLN A 131 -2.17 -15.54 18.62
N LEU A 132 -2.09 -15.58 17.29
CA LEU A 132 -3.23 -15.51 16.38
C LEU A 132 -3.53 -16.85 15.69
N ALA A 133 -2.86 -17.92 16.13
CA ALA A 133 -3.03 -19.26 15.53
C ALA A 133 -4.47 -19.79 15.62
N ALA A 134 -5.26 -19.31 16.58
CA ALA A 134 -6.68 -19.68 16.73
C ALA A 134 -7.56 -19.16 15.56
N ILE A 135 -7.08 -18.18 14.79
CA ILE A 135 -7.80 -17.61 13.65
C ILE A 135 -7.46 -18.36 12.34
N ARG A 136 -6.55 -19.34 12.40
CA ARG A 136 -6.23 -20.19 11.25
C ARG A 136 -7.41 -21.08 10.88
N GLY A 137 -7.55 -21.37 9.61
CA GLY A 137 -8.57 -22.26 9.10
C GLY A 137 -9.24 -21.67 7.86
N ALA A 138 -10.57 -21.73 7.82
CA ALA A 138 -11.35 -21.33 6.65
C ALA A 138 -11.09 -19.88 6.20
N GLU A 139 -10.85 -18.96 7.14
CA GLU A 139 -10.57 -17.56 6.84
C GLU A 139 -9.27 -17.41 6.06
N VAL A 140 -8.21 -18.09 6.49
CA VAL A 140 -6.90 -18.01 5.83
C VAL A 140 -6.95 -18.68 4.45
N GLU A 141 -7.69 -19.77 4.30
CA GLU A 141 -7.92 -20.38 2.99
C GLU A 141 -8.63 -19.44 2.02
N GLU A 142 -9.63 -18.68 2.49
CA GLU A 142 -10.31 -17.67 1.68
C GLU A 142 -9.39 -16.51 1.31
N LEU A 143 -8.51 -16.06 2.22
CA LEU A 143 -7.49 -15.03 1.90
C LEU A 143 -6.50 -15.54 0.85
N ASP A 144 -6.07 -16.80 0.93
CA ASP A 144 -5.14 -17.40 -0.04
C ASP A 144 -5.81 -17.56 -1.42
N LYS A 145 -7.08 -17.96 -1.49
CA LYS A 145 -7.85 -17.97 -2.73
C LYS A 145 -7.98 -16.57 -3.33
N ALA A 146 -8.25 -15.56 -2.48
CA ALA A 146 -8.32 -14.19 -2.90
C ALA A 146 -6.97 -13.70 -3.47
N LEU A 147 -5.87 -13.99 -2.79
CA LEU A 147 -4.52 -13.63 -3.26
C LEU A 147 -4.21 -14.25 -4.62
N ARG A 148 -4.51 -15.53 -4.82
CA ARG A 148 -4.34 -16.20 -6.12
C ARG A 148 -5.16 -15.56 -7.22
N SER A 149 -6.39 -15.10 -6.94
CA SER A 149 -7.21 -14.42 -7.93
C SER A 149 -6.57 -13.10 -8.39
N PHE A 150 -6.01 -12.30 -7.47
CA PHE A 150 -5.30 -11.08 -7.84
C PHE A 150 -3.97 -11.36 -8.57
N MET A 151 -3.27 -12.45 -8.22
CA MET A 151 -2.05 -12.84 -8.94
C MET A 151 -2.30 -13.23 -10.39
N ALA A 152 -3.48 -13.78 -10.69
CA ALA A 152 -3.88 -14.17 -12.04
C ALA A 152 -4.43 -13.02 -12.88
N MET A 153 -4.68 -11.86 -12.29
CA MET A 153 -5.22 -10.70 -13.02
C MET A 153 -4.13 -9.97 -13.81
N PRO A 154 -4.44 -9.50 -15.02
CA PRO A 154 -3.56 -8.57 -15.72
C PRO A 154 -3.46 -7.25 -14.95
N ALA A 155 -2.35 -6.54 -15.13
CA ALA A 155 -2.16 -5.22 -14.54
C ALA A 155 -3.28 -4.26 -14.95
N SER A 156 -3.92 -3.62 -13.98
CA SER A 156 -5.05 -2.71 -14.19
C SER A 156 -4.64 -1.38 -14.82
N LEU A 157 -3.39 -1.00 -14.62
CA LEU A 157 -2.76 0.18 -15.20
C LEU A 157 -1.47 -0.23 -15.89
N PRO A 158 -1.09 0.46 -16.97
CA PRO A 158 0.21 0.23 -17.58
C PRO A 158 1.30 0.43 -16.53
N GLU A 159 2.37 -0.38 -16.62
CA GLU A 159 3.55 -0.11 -15.82
C GLU A 159 3.96 1.34 -16.06
N ASN A 160 4.08 2.11 -14.99
CA ASN A 160 4.78 3.39 -15.04
C ASN A 160 6.26 3.09 -15.32
N LYS A 161 6.55 2.70 -16.56
CA LYS A 161 7.87 2.96 -17.11
C LYS A 161 7.91 4.47 -17.17
N THR A 162 8.49 5.11 -16.18
CA THR A 162 8.95 6.48 -16.27
C THR A 162 9.95 6.50 -17.42
N SER A 163 9.43 6.51 -18.64
CA SER A 163 10.22 6.79 -19.83
C SER A 163 10.48 8.29 -19.77
N TYR A 164 11.53 8.66 -19.04
CA TYR A 164 12.04 10.01 -19.12
C TYR A 164 12.54 10.21 -20.54
N SER A 165 11.76 10.92 -21.35
CA SER A 165 12.21 11.39 -22.65
C SER A 165 12.95 12.69 -22.46
N PHE A 166 14.26 12.64 -22.56
CA PHE A 166 15.12 13.80 -22.42
C PHE A 166 15.57 14.25 -23.80
N ASN A 167 14.97 15.32 -24.31
CA ASN A 167 15.34 15.91 -25.60
C ASN A 167 16.27 17.10 -25.35
N ASN A 168 17.55 16.94 -25.69
CA ASN A 168 18.49 18.06 -25.80
C ASN A 168 18.66 18.42 -27.28
N SER A 169 18.01 19.49 -27.71
CA SER A 169 18.10 20.01 -29.08
C SER A 169 19.20 21.08 -29.26
N GLY A 170 20.02 21.29 -28.23
CA GLY A 170 21.13 22.26 -28.25
C GLY A 170 22.51 21.63 -28.03
N ASN A 171 23.55 22.41 -28.16
CA ASN A 171 24.94 21.99 -27.91
C ASN A 171 25.31 21.97 -26.40
N GLY A 172 24.31 22.03 -25.51
CA GLY A 172 24.50 22.02 -24.07
C GLY A 172 24.58 20.63 -23.46
N TYR A 173 25.27 20.53 -22.31
CA TYR A 173 25.29 19.28 -21.54
C TYR A 173 23.96 19.10 -20.81
N GLN A 174 23.34 17.94 -20.95
CA GLN A 174 22.14 17.58 -20.21
C GLN A 174 22.52 16.58 -19.10
N ASN A 175 22.35 17.00 -17.87
CA ASN A 175 22.62 16.18 -16.70
C ASN A 175 21.31 15.77 -16.06
N ILE A 176 21.05 14.47 -15.98
CA ILE A 176 19.78 13.92 -15.53
C ILE A 176 20.02 12.99 -14.34
N ASN A 177 19.33 13.26 -13.22
CA ASN A 177 19.26 12.35 -12.10
C ASN A 177 17.84 11.78 -11.98
N THR A 178 17.68 10.49 -12.22
CA THR A 178 16.38 9.78 -12.16
C THR A 178 16.19 8.99 -10.86
N SER A 179 17.08 9.15 -9.89
CA SER A 179 17.03 8.47 -8.60
C SER A 179 17.18 9.46 -7.42
N THR A 180 17.03 8.97 -6.21
CA THR A 180 17.20 9.74 -4.97
C THR A 180 18.65 10.14 -4.64
N GLY A 181 19.61 9.82 -5.52
CA GLY A 181 21.00 10.16 -5.36
C GLY A 181 21.30 11.66 -5.56
N HIS A 182 22.39 12.12 -4.93
CA HIS A 182 22.88 13.49 -5.16
C HIS A 182 23.55 13.58 -6.54
N GLN A 183 23.18 14.62 -7.30
CA GLN A 183 23.82 14.94 -8.57
C GLN A 183 24.65 16.21 -8.43
N TYR A 184 25.93 16.14 -8.82
CA TYR A 184 26.84 17.27 -8.80
C TYR A 184 27.31 17.54 -10.22
N ASN A 185 27.03 18.74 -10.73
CA ASN A 185 27.38 19.12 -12.09
C ASN A 185 28.31 20.33 -12.06
N ASN A 186 29.45 20.23 -12.73
CA ASN A 186 30.34 21.31 -12.98
C ASN A 186 30.44 21.54 -14.50
N THR A 187 29.87 22.66 -14.99
CA THR A 187 29.91 23.04 -16.41
C THR A 187 30.97 24.10 -16.70
N GLY A 188 31.76 24.46 -15.69
CA GLY A 188 32.82 25.46 -15.80
C GLY A 188 34.21 24.86 -15.66
N SER A 189 35.25 25.71 -15.82
CA SER A 189 36.68 25.35 -15.65
C SER A 189 37.14 25.35 -14.20
N GLY A 190 36.20 25.53 -13.23
CA GLY A 190 36.51 25.57 -11.81
C GLY A 190 36.53 24.18 -11.16
N ASN A 191 37.19 24.06 -9.99
CA ASN A 191 37.18 22.84 -9.19
C ASN A 191 35.85 22.68 -8.46
N MET A 192 35.30 21.47 -8.46
CA MET A 192 34.12 21.11 -7.71
C MET A 192 34.48 20.13 -6.58
N PHE A 193 34.05 20.49 -5.37
CA PHE A 193 34.28 19.68 -4.18
C PHE A 193 32.93 19.12 -3.69
N THR A 194 32.79 17.80 -3.60
CA THR A 194 31.52 17.11 -3.32
C THR A 194 31.46 16.43 -1.95
N GLY A 195 32.41 16.71 -1.08
CA GLY A 195 32.49 16.10 0.27
C GLY A 195 32.78 17.13 1.36
N THR A 196 32.86 16.66 2.59
CA THR A 196 33.28 17.48 3.74
C THR A 196 34.76 17.83 3.58
N ILE A 197 35.07 19.10 3.45
CA ILE A 197 36.45 19.60 3.30
C ILE A 197 36.88 20.20 4.63
N GLN A 198 37.94 19.65 5.21
CA GLN A 198 38.61 20.23 6.37
C GLN A 198 39.96 20.83 5.93
N GLY A 199 40.20 22.08 6.23
CA GLY A 199 41.52 22.72 6.03
C GLY A 199 41.87 23.05 4.58
N LEU A 200 40.91 23.40 3.71
CA LEU A 200 41.19 23.82 2.34
C LEU A 200 41.97 25.14 2.34
N GLN A 201 43.21 25.13 1.84
CA GLN A 201 43.98 26.34 1.50
C GLN A 201 44.00 26.50 -0.03
N ILE A 202 43.46 27.59 -0.50
CA ILE A 202 43.54 28.00 -1.94
C ILE A 202 44.56 29.12 -2.06
N SER A 203 45.72 28.83 -2.64
CA SER A 203 46.70 29.84 -3.03
C SER A 203 46.34 30.35 -4.45
N ARG A 204 46.36 31.65 -4.62
CA ARG A 204 46.22 32.31 -5.94
C ARG A 204 47.57 32.37 -6.63
#